data_6287bfcd64f1a27aea13070b4a5dadf4
#
_entry.id   6287bfcd64f1a27aea13070b4a5dadf4
#
_cell.length_a   1.000
_cell.length_b   1.000
_cell.length_c   1.000
_cell.angle_alpha   90.00
_cell.angle_beta   90.00
_cell.angle_gamma   90.00
#
_symmetry.space_group_name_H-M   'P 1'
#
loop_
_entity.id
_entity.type
_entity.pdbx_description
1 polymer ?
#
loop_
_entity_poly.entity_id
_entity_poly.type
_entity_poly.pdbx_seq_one_letter_code
_entity_poly.pdbx_strand_id
1 'polypeptide(L)'
;MIYYFPLESLKSRYTHQLSTEWMPKAFEQVGAEVVSVDGKYEQGDVKVGMVLDAVGRGIYSMNQCSDLLERIRKGEVTSRSTIYLQDYWTPGIESIFYACDLYKINPKFYARCWAQSVDEFDFTYNMKNWMRHYELGLDERLSGIFVGSTINRDELKAAGFKTPIHVTSLPINYDEIRSYHPNNATEEKMVISSSRLDWEKNPMFMMKVAKEFLAKHKDWKWVFTSSAKELRSNDQFIVDAINELDKTEERFIVKTNMTKDGYYDLLNRASIQFNSALQDYVSFTVLEATSYGCDIVYPRFKSFPECVPADRLYDPFDVGSALEVLESSIKEPHSHINIPKLSSLGCLMDAYIIKNGIDREVNIWNESEYYEAFLKDKGVL
;
A
#
# COMPACT_ATOMS: atom_id res chain seq x y z
N MET A 1 18.53 16.94 9.58
CA MET A 1 18.96 15.77 8.76
C MET A 1 18.01 14.62 9.04
N ILE A 2 17.43 14.03 8.00
CA ILE A 2 16.57 12.85 8.05
C ILE A 2 17.37 11.65 7.53
N TYR A 3 17.41 10.55 8.29
CA TYR A 3 17.92 9.27 7.87
C TYR A 3 16.73 8.41 7.43
N TYR A 4 16.65 8.14 6.14
CA TYR A 4 15.55 7.44 5.52
C TYR A 4 15.89 5.97 5.28
N PHE A 5 15.09 5.07 5.84
CA PHE A 5 15.19 3.62 5.67
C PHE A 5 14.16 3.16 4.63
N PRO A 6 14.53 3.12 3.35
CA PRO A 6 13.60 2.65 2.32
C PRO A 6 13.31 1.15 2.45
N LEU A 7 12.16 0.74 1.88
CA LEU A 7 11.91 -0.66 1.56
C LEU A 7 12.81 -1.14 0.41
N GLU A 8 12.99 -2.45 0.31
CA GLU A 8 13.70 -3.05 -0.81
C GLU A 8 13.01 -2.72 -2.14
N SER A 9 13.76 -2.15 -3.05
CA SER A 9 13.28 -1.74 -4.36
C SER A 9 13.12 -2.95 -5.29
N LEU A 10 11.87 -3.39 -5.52
CA LEU A 10 11.51 -4.41 -6.50
C LEU A 10 10.83 -3.77 -7.70
N LYS A 11 11.49 -3.75 -8.87
CA LYS A 11 10.99 -3.09 -10.10
C LYS A 11 9.58 -3.51 -10.53
N SER A 12 9.15 -4.72 -10.22
CA SER A 12 7.83 -5.22 -10.54
C SER A 12 6.75 -4.87 -9.50
N ARG A 13 7.11 -4.13 -8.44
CA ARG A 13 6.21 -3.80 -7.32
C ARG A 13 6.22 -2.32 -7.00
N TYR A 14 5.20 -1.88 -6.28
CA TYR A 14 5.10 -0.51 -5.77
C TYR A 14 6.28 -0.11 -4.87
N THR A 15 6.96 -1.07 -4.24
CA THR A 15 8.11 -0.78 -3.37
C THR A 15 9.24 -0.06 -4.11
N HIS A 16 9.40 -0.31 -5.42
CA HIS A 16 10.37 0.42 -6.23
C HIS A 16 9.99 1.90 -6.32
N GLN A 17 8.80 2.21 -6.85
CA GLN A 17 8.32 3.58 -7.00
C GLN A 17 8.29 4.32 -5.66
N LEU A 18 7.79 3.65 -4.61
CA LEU A 18 7.71 4.20 -3.27
C LEU A 18 9.09 4.62 -2.73
N SER A 19 10.07 3.72 -2.83
CA SER A 19 11.40 3.91 -2.23
C SER A 19 12.31 4.81 -3.04
N THR A 20 12.20 4.81 -4.37
CA THR A 20 13.14 5.51 -5.26
C THR A 20 12.56 6.79 -5.87
N GLU A 21 11.23 6.95 -5.85
CA GLU A 21 10.56 8.01 -6.58
C GLU A 21 9.62 8.83 -5.66
N TRP A 22 8.57 8.22 -5.10
CA TRP A 22 7.50 8.96 -4.44
C TRP A 22 7.95 9.65 -3.15
N MET A 23 8.50 8.90 -2.20
CA MET A 23 8.97 9.48 -0.94
C MET A 23 10.18 10.41 -1.11
N PRO A 24 11.22 10.08 -1.92
CA PRO A 24 12.29 11.02 -2.20
C PRO A 24 11.81 12.35 -2.79
N LYS A 25 10.89 12.33 -3.77
CA LYS A 25 10.30 13.55 -4.35
C LYS A 25 9.49 14.34 -3.32
N ALA A 26 8.72 13.66 -2.46
CA ALA A 26 7.97 14.34 -1.40
C ALA A 26 8.91 15.03 -0.39
N PHE A 27 10.01 14.40 -0.02
CA PHE A 27 11.04 15.04 0.82
C PHE A 27 11.70 16.24 0.14
N GLU A 28 12.04 16.13 -1.15
CA GLU A 28 12.58 17.23 -1.93
C GLU A 28 11.58 18.42 -1.97
N GLN A 29 10.32 18.14 -2.25
CA GLN A 29 9.26 19.15 -2.36
C GLN A 29 9.03 19.90 -1.04
N VAL A 30 9.15 19.25 0.10
CA VAL A 30 9.10 19.92 1.40
C VAL A 30 10.45 20.55 1.80
N GLY A 31 11.49 20.46 0.97
CA GLY A 31 12.82 21.00 1.25
C GLY A 31 13.52 20.30 2.43
N ALA A 32 13.40 18.99 2.54
CA ALA A 32 14.05 18.19 3.58
C ALA A 32 15.45 17.73 3.13
N GLU A 33 16.41 17.79 4.06
CA GLU A 33 17.72 17.17 3.87
C GLU A 33 17.65 15.69 4.29
N VAL A 34 17.84 14.77 3.33
CA VAL A 34 17.68 13.33 3.53
C VAL A 34 18.94 12.58 3.16
N VAL A 35 19.29 11.61 3.99
CA VAL A 35 20.31 10.59 3.72
C VAL A 35 19.59 9.25 3.62
N SER A 36 19.60 8.64 2.45
CA SER A 36 19.09 7.26 2.29
C SER A 36 20.06 6.28 2.96
N VAL A 37 19.49 5.40 3.79
CA VAL A 37 20.20 4.32 4.46
C VAL A 37 19.77 3.01 3.81
N ASP A 38 20.41 2.69 2.69
CA ASP A 38 20.05 1.53 1.88
C ASP A 38 20.67 0.23 2.41
N GLY A 39 19.88 -0.83 2.39
CA GLY A 39 20.39 -2.18 2.65
C GLY A 39 21.12 -2.74 1.44
N LYS A 40 22.19 -3.52 1.68
CA LYS A 40 22.92 -4.24 0.66
C LYS A 40 22.49 -5.70 0.66
N TYR A 41 21.66 -6.09 -0.29
CA TYR A 41 21.20 -7.47 -0.43
C TYR A 41 20.71 -7.73 -1.86
N GLU A 42 21.13 -8.86 -2.43
CA GLU A 42 20.53 -9.38 -3.66
C GLU A 42 19.25 -10.13 -3.28
N GLN A 43 18.13 -9.69 -3.81
CA GLN A 43 16.83 -10.24 -3.47
C GLN A 43 16.66 -11.64 -4.05
N GLY A 44 16.22 -12.57 -3.19
CA GLY A 44 15.69 -13.84 -3.61
C GLY A 44 14.26 -13.74 -4.18
N ASP A 45 13.73 -14.86 -4.63
CA ASP A 45 12.34 -14.94 -5.10
C ASP A 45 11.36 -14.68 -3.95
N VAL A 46 10.37 -13.82 -4.22
CA VAL A 46 9.26 -13.61 -3.29
C VAL A 46 8.47 -14.90 -3.15
N LYS A 47 8.38 -15.41 -1.93
CA LYS A 47 7.63 -16.64 -1.62
C LYS A 47 6.13 -16.35 -1.50
N VAL A 48 5.32 -17.35 -1.79
CA VAL A 48 3.86 -17.30 -1.62
C VAL A 48 3.51 -17.02 -0.15
N GLY A 49 2.51 -16.18 0.08
CA GLY A 49 2.07 -15.78 1.42
C GLY A 49 2.97 -14.75 2.10
N MET A 50 3.92 -14.16 1.37
CA MET A 50 4.81 -13.12 1.87
C MET A 50 4.79 -11.90 0.95
N VAL A 51 4.99 -10.72 1.53
CA VAL A 51 5.04 -9.47 0.75
C VAL A 51 6.37 -9.34 0.01
N LEU A 52 7.47 -9.74 0.65
CA LEU A 52 8.84 -9.71 0.15
C LEU A 52 9.54 -11.03 0.50
N ASP A 53 10.82 -11.17 0.14
CA ASP A 53 11.66 -12.25 0.66
C ASP A 53 11.89 -12.03 2.17
N ALA A 54 11.27 -12.84 3.02
CA ALA A 54 11.30 -12.67 4.48
C ALA A 54 12.72 -12.75 5.07
N VAL A 55 13.58 -13.62 4.52
CA VAL A 55 14.98 -13.72 4.95
C VAL A 55 15.80 -12.57 4.40
N GLY A 56 15.62 -12.27 3.12
CA GLY A 56 16.26 -11.14 2.45
C GLY A 56 15.88 -9.80 3.09
N ARG A 57 14.61 -9.62 3.44
CA ARG A 57 14.14 -8.46 4.20
C ARG A 57 14.90 -8.28 5.52
N GLY A 58 15.09 -9.37 6.26
CA GLY A 58 15.88 -9.35 7.50
C GLY A 58 17.33 -8.92 7.25
N ILE A 59 17.99 -9.51 6.25
CA ILE A 59 19.38 -9.16 5.88
C ILE A 59 19.47 -7.70 5.43
N TYR A 60 18.55 -7.25 4.57
CA TYR A 60 18.49 -5.87 4.09
C TYR A 60 18.39 -4.87 5.26
N SER A 61 17.45 -5.09 6.17
CA SER A 61 17.24 -4.22 7.33
C SER A 61 18.42 -4.23 8.30
N MET A 62 19.04 -5.38 8.54
CA MET A 62 20.24 -5.47 9.37
C MET A 62 21.41 -4.70 8.77
N ASN A 63 21.56 -4.68 7.44
CA ASN A 63 22.57 -3.85 6.77
C ASN A 63 22.27 -2.35 6.96
N GLN A 64 21.01 -1.93 6.84
CA GLN A 64 20.59 -0.55 7.13
C GLN A 64 20.92 -0.17 8.59
N CYS A 65 20.57 -1.02 9.54
CA CYS A 65 20.88 -0.81 10.97
C CYS A 65 22.39 -0.73 11.21
N SER A 66 23.18 -1.60 10.58
CA SER A 66 24.65 -1.58 10.68
C SER A 66 25.23 -0.25 10.18
N ASP A 67 24.78 0.28 9.03
CA ASP A 67 25.22 1.58 8.53
C ASP A 67 24.85 2.72 9.50
N LEU A 68 23.63 2.71 10.03
CA LEU A 68 23.23 3.75 10.98
C LEU A 68 23.98 3.68 12.30
N LEU A 69 24.32 2.48 12.81
CA LEU A 69 25.19 2.31 13.98
C LEU A 69 26.57 2.92 13.77
N GLU A 70 27.16 2.74 12.59
CA GLU A 70 28.44 3.37 12.24
C GLU A 70 28.34 4.91 12.24
N ARG A 71 27.23 5.45 11.76
CA ARG A 71 26.95 6.90 11.78
C ARG A 71 26.75 7.43 13.21
N ILE A 72 26.08 6.68 14.08
CA ILE A 72 25.96 6.99 15.51
C ILE A 72 27.35 7.03 16.13
N ARG A 73 28.19 6.03 15.89
CA ARG A 73 29.57 5.97 16.39
C ARG A 73 30.41 7.16 15.96
N LYS A 74 30.21 7.65 14.72
CA LYS A 74 30.91 8.82 14.19
C LYS A 74 30.33 10.15 14.68
N GLY A 75 29.23 10.15 15.42
CA GLY A 75 28.55 11.37 15.88
C GLY A 75 27.75 12.10 14.78
N GLU A 76 27.49 11.45 13.65
CA GLU A 76 26.68 12.02 12.57
C GLU A 76 25.18 12.04 12.94
N VAL A 77 24.71 11.04 13.72
CA VAL A 77 23.36 10.99 14.28
C VAL A 77 23.35 11.62 15.65
N THR A 78 22.43 12.56 15.86
CA THR A 78 22.31 13.34 17.11
C THR A 78 20.85 13.39 17.55
N SER A 79 20.57 13.96 18.73
CA SER A 79 19.19 14.22 19.18
C SER A 79 18.38 15.18 18.27
N ARG A 80 19.04 15.85 17.31
CA ARG A 80 18.38 16.70 16.30
C ARG A 80 18.07 15.94 15.01
N SER A 81 18.53 14.71 14.90
CA SER A 81 18.28 13.85 13.74
C SER A 81 16.87 13.29 13.79
N THR A 82 16.33 12.99 12.62
CA THR A 82 15.08 12.24 12.44
C THR A 82 15.39 10.96 11.69
N ILE A 83 14.80 9.85 12.11
CA ILE A 83 14.92 8.56 11.46
C ILE A 83 13.52 8.17 10.96
N TYR A 84 13.39 7.92 9.67
CA TYR A 84 12.14 7.48 9.08
C TYR A 84 12.24 6.07 8.55
N LEU A 85 11.46 5.18 9.15
CA LEU A 85 11.33 3.78 8.75
C LEU A 85 10.14 3.67 7.77
N GLN A 86 10.43 3.38 6.51
CA GLN A 86 9.38 3.21 5.50
C GLN A 86 8.55 1.94 5.75
N ASP A 87 9.07 1.03 6.56
CA ASP A 87 8.34 -0.07 7.14
C ASP A 87 8.60 -0.09 8.65
N TYR A 88 7.54 -0.02 9.41
CA TYR A 88 7.49 -0.22 10.85
C TYR A 88 8.18 -1.55 11.28
N TRP A 89 8.05 -2.59 10.46
CA TRP A 89 8.78 -3.85 10.58
C TRP A 89 10.19 -3.76 9.97
N THR A 90 11.11 -3.21 10.75
CA THR A 90 12.54 -3.10 10.40
C THR A 90 13.35 -3.96 11.35
N PRO A 91 13.60 -5.25 11.04
CA PRO A 91 14.41 -6.15 11.87
C PRO A 91 15.79 -5.56 12.18
N GLY A 92 16.19 -5.57 13.46
CA GLY A 92 17.45 -4.99 13.91
C GLY A 92 17.36 -3.56 14.43
N ILE A 93 16.20 -2.88 14.28
CA ILE A 93 16.04 -1.48 14.75
C ILE A 93 16.25 -1.34 16.26
N GLU A 94 15.98 -2.38 17.04
CA GLU A 94 16.23 -2.40 18.49
C GLU A 94 17.70 -2.14 18.85
N SER A 95 18.63 -2.51 17.97
CA SER A 95 20.06 -2.21 18.14
C SER A 95 20.35 -0.72 18.08
N ILE A 96 19.59 0.01 17.25
CA ILE A 96 19.68 1.49 17.15
C ILE A 96 19.15 2.13 18.43
N PHE A 97 18.02 1.67 18.96
CA PHE A 97 17.47 2.18 20.21
C PHE A 97 18.47 1.98 21.36
N TYR A 98 19.02 0.75 21.46
CA TYR A 98 20.06 0.43 22.43
C TYR A 98 21.28 1.37 22.33
N ALA A 99 21.79 1.59 21.12
CA ALA A 99 22.92 2.49 20.90
C ALA A 99 22.58 3.95 21.27
N CYS A 100 21.39 4.43 20.86
CA CYS A 100 20.93 5.78 21.21
C CYS A 100 20.88 6.02 22.72
N ASP A 101 20.37 5.05 23.48
CA ASP A 101 20.29 5.15 24.94
C ASP A 101 21.67 5.21 25.59
N LEU A 102 22.62 4.37 25.14
CA LEU A 102 23.99 4.37 25.66
C LEU A 102 24.77 5.63 25.30
N TYR A 103 24.57 6.16 24.08
CA TYR A 103 25.18 7.42 23.64
C TYR A 103 24.44 8.67 24.15
N LYS A 104 23.31 8.50 24.87
CA LYS A 104 22.47 9.56 25.40
C LYS A 104 22.00 10.54 24.31
N ILE A 105 21.67 10.02 23.14
CA ILE A 105 21.02 10.76 22.06
C ILE A 105 19.57 10.30 21.92
N ASN A 106 18.69 11.23 21.57
CA ASN A 106 17.26 10.95 21.42
C ASN A 106 16.72 11.51 20.09
N PRO A 107 17.09 10.91 18.94
CA PRO A 107 16.54 11.30 17.66
C PRO A 107 15.04 10.97 17.60
N LYS A 108 14.29 11.69 16.76
CA LYS A 108 12.89 11.36 16.49
C LYS A 108 12.80 10.16 15.53
N PHE A 109 11.90 9.22 15.84
CA PHE A 109 11.64 8.08 14.99
C PHE A 109 10.21 8.13 14.46
N TYR A 110 10.05 8.03 13.15
CA TYR A 110 8.77 7.90 12.48
C TYR A 110 8.74 6.60 11.69
N ALA A 111 7.58 5.96 11.60
CA ALA A 111 7.44 4.73 10.87
C ALA A 111 6.09 4.64 10.13
N ARG A 112 6.08 3.97 8.97
CA ARG A 112 4.83 3.59 8.31
C ARG A 112 4.46 2.16 8.65
N CYS A 113 3.23 1.97 9.09
CA CYS A 113 2.68 0.64 9.38
C CYS A 113 1.99 0.09 8.12
N TRP A 114 2.54 -1.02 7.57
CA TRP A 114 1.98 -1.74 6.42
C TRP A 114 1.24 -3.00 6.84
N ALA A 115 1.62 -3.58 7.97
CA ALA A 115 1.11 -4.82 8.50
C ALA A 115 1.11 -4.76 10.02
N GLN A 116 0.15 -5.43 10.66
CA GLN A 116 0.03 -5.43 12.12
C GLN A 116 -0.53 -6.75 12.65
N SER A 117 0.03 -7.23 13.75
CA SER A 117 -0.35 -8.51 14.34
C SER A 117 -1.74 -8.53 15.00
N VAL A 118 -2.42 -7.39 15.04
CA VAL A 118 -3.79 -7.26 15.61
C VAL A 118 -4.89 -7.49 14.58
N ASP A 119 -4.59 -7.39 13.29
CA ASP A 119 -5.56 -7.69 12.22
C ASP A 119 -5.58 -9.19 11.92
N GLU A 120 -6.72 -9.82 12.14
CA GLU A 120 -6.91 -11.27 11.92
C GLU A 120 -6.73 -11.72 10.47
N PHE A 121 -6.88 -10.81 9.51
CA PHE A 121 -6.68 -11.05 8.08
C PHE A 121 -5.24 -10.76 7.61
N ASP A 122 -4.40 -10.20 8.48
CA ASP A 122 -3.01 -9.94 8.16
C ASP A 122 -2.15 -11.21 8.31
N PHE A 123 -1.17 -11.41 7.43
CA PHE A 123 -0.26 -12.56 7.50
C PHE A 123 0.55 -12.58 8.80
N THR A 124 0.75 -11.42 9.43
CA THR A 124 1.47 -11.28 10.70
C THR A 124 0.65 -11.74 11.91
N TYR A 125 -0.68 -11.89 11.78
CA TYR A 125 -1.54 -12.31 12.88
C TYR A 125 -1.13 -13.65 13.50
N ASN A 126 -0.63 -14.58 12.68
CA ASN A 126 -0.13 -15.87 13.17
C ASN A 126 1.09 -15.75 14.11
N MET A 127 1.77 -14.62 14.08
CA MET A 127 2.92 -14.31 14.92
C MET A 127 2.57 -13.47 16.16
N LYS A 128 1.30 -13.11 16.35
CA LYS A 128 0.81 -12.17 17.37
C LYS A 128 1.31 -12.43 18.80
N ASN A 129 1.58 -13.70 19.17
CA ASN A 129 1.99 -14.07 20.53
C ASN A 129 3.31 -13.40 20.98
N TRP A 130 4.25 -13.20 20.04
CA TRP A 130 5.50 -12.51 20.32
C TRP A 130 5.56 -11.14 19.68
N MET A 131 5.00 -11.02 18.48
CA MET A 131 5.07 -9.84 17.62
C MET A 131 4.40 -8.64 18.27
N ARG A 132 3.27 -8.86 18.97
CA ARG A 132 2.58 -7.79 19.69
C ARG A 132 3.45 -7.11 20.75
N HIS A 133 4.26 -7.87 21.48
CA HIS A 133 5.17 -7.29 22.47
C HIS A 133 6.27 -6.46 21.83
N TYR A 134 6.76 -6.90 20.68
CA TYR A 134 7.73 -6.15 19.88
C TYR A 134 7.12 -4.85 19.35
N GLU A 135 5.91 -4.91 18.78
CA GLU A 135 5.16 -3.75 18.28
C GLU A 135 4.92 -2.70 19.37
N LEU A 136 4.50 -3.10 20.58
CA LEU A 136 4.34 -2.19 21.70
C LEU A 136 5.68 -1.62 22.20
N GLY A 137 6.76 -2.39 22.10
CA GLY A 137 8.11 -1.91 22.40
C GLY A 137 8.58 -0.85 21.38
N LEU A 138 8.22 -1.01 20.10
CA LEU A 138 8.45 0.03 19.08
C LEU A 138 7.64 1.29 19.37
N ASP A 139 6.37 1.15 19.73
CA ASP A 139 5.49 2.29 20.05
C ASP A 139 6.11 3.23 21.10
N GLU A 140 6.74 2.69 22.13
CA GLU A 140 7.42 3.49 23.19
C GLU A 140 8.63 4.31 22.66
N ARG A 141 9.14 4.02 21.46
CA ARG A 141 10.30 4.69 20.84
C ARG A 141 9.92 5.59 19.67
N LEU A 142 8.74 5.41 19.09
CA LEU A 142 8.30 6.18 17.94
C LEU A 142 7.77 7.57 18.36
N SER A 143 7.99 8.54 17.50
CA SER A 143 7.44 9.90 17.61
C SER A 143 6.16 10.06 16.80
N GLY A 144 5.91 9.16 15.85
CA GLY A 144 4.69 9.11 15.03
C GLY A 144 4.65 7.88 14.15
N ILE A 145 3.43 7.40 13.90
CA ILE A 145 3.14 6.26 13.03
C ILE A 145 2.24 6.73 11.89
N PHE A 146 2.54 6.35 10.66
CA PHE A 146 1.69 6.62 9.50
C PHE A 146 0.92 5.37 9.11
N VAL A 147 -0.38 5.52 8.86
CA VAL A 147 -1.27 4.44 8.45
C VAL A 147 -2.13 4.84 7.26
N GLY A 148 -2.69 3.84 6.57
CA GLY A 148 -3.53 4.08 5.39
C GLY A 148 -4.93 4.58 5.72
N SER A 149 -5.53 4.13 6.83
CA SER A 149 -6.95 4.30 7.11
C SER A 149 -7.24 4.57 8.58
N THR A 150 -8.42 5.12 8.85
CA THR A 150 -8.91 5.35 10.21
C THR A 150 -9.08 4.03 10.97
N ILE A 151 -9.58 2.99 10.32
CA ILE A 151 -9.74 1.69 10.95
C ILE A 151 -8.38 1.12 11.39
N ASN A 152 -7.36 1.28 10.58
CA ASN A 152 -6.00 0.86 10.92
C ASN A 152 -5.46 1.59 12.16
N ARG A 153 -5.66 2.92 12.25
CA ARG A 153 -5.36 3.70 13.45
C ARG A 153 -6.11 3.18 14.67
N ASP A 154 -7.41 2.96 14.52
CA ASP A 154 -8.28 2.60 15.64
C ASP A 154 -7.98 1.18 16.16
N GLU A 155 -7.61 0.25 15.29
CA GLU A 155 -7.12 -1.08 15.65
C GLU A 155 -5.81 -0.99 16.45
N LEU A 156 -4.85 -0.16 16.02
CA LEU A 156 -3.61 0.08 16.77
C LEU A 156 -3.87 0.71 18.14
N LYS A 157 -4.74 1.73 18.21
CA LYS A 157 -5.12 2.35 19.48
C LYS A 157 -5.82 1.37 20.42
N ALA A 158 -6.75 0.57 19.92
CA ALA A 158 -7.39 -0.49 20.69
C ALA A 158 -6.39 -1.55 21.18
N ALA A 159 -5.29 -1.74 20.43
CA ALA A 159 -4.19 -2.61 20.78
C ALA A 159 -3.24 -2.03 21.84
N GLY A 160 -3.41 -0.78 22.26
CA GLY A 160 -2.64 -0.13 23.31
C GLY A 160 -1.53 0.80 22.85
N PHE A 161 -1.46 1.13 21.56
CA PHE A 161 -0.53 2.11 21.02
C PHE A 161 -0.87 3.52 21.53
N LYS A 162 0.15 4.28 21.93
CA LYS A 162 0.03 5.62 22.52
C LYS A 162 0.64 6.69 21.64
N THR A 163 1.58 6.33 20.77
CA THR A 163 2.22 7.23 19.81
C THR A 163 1.17 7.90 18.90
N PRO A 164 1.34 9.18 18.54
CA PRO A 164 0.48 9.84 17.54
C PRO A 164 0.41 9.01 16.24
N ILE A 165 -0.82 8.73 15.76
CA ILE A 165 -1.05 7.94 14.56
C ILE A 165 -1.67 8.84 13.49
N HIS A 166 -0.92 9.08 12.42
CA HIS A 166 -1.32 9.89 11.29
C HIS A 166 -1.98 9.02 10.21
N VAL A 167 -3.21 9.34 9.87
CA VAL A 167 -3.95 8.69 8.77
C VAL A 167 -3.71 9.51 7.50
N THR A 168 -2.80 9.03 6.65
CA THR A 168 -2.33 9.77 5.47
C THR A 168 -2.48 8.98 4.16
N SER A 169 -3.34 7.96 4.13
CA SER A 169 -3.50 7.06 2.99
C SER A 169 -2.20 6.28 2.66
N LEU A 170 -2.09 5.76 1.46
CA LEU A 170 -0.84 5.17 0.96
C LEU A 170 -0.04 6.24 0.22
N PRO A 171 1.27 6.38 0.46
CA PRO A 171 2.08 7.37 -0.22
C PRO A 171 2.24 7.01 -1.70
N ILE A 172 1.74 7.88 -2.58
CA ILE A 172 1.88 7.80 -4.03
C ILE A 172 2.22 9.17 -4.60
N ASN A 173 2.65 9.18 -5.86
CA ASN A 173 2.68 10.39 -6.68
C ASN A 173 1.72 10.20 -7.87
N TYR A 174 0.58 10.90 -7.82
CA TYR A 174 -0.47 10.82 -8.84
C TYR A 174 0.04 11.22 -10.22
N ASP A 175 0.78 12.32 -10.31
CA ASP A 175 1.26 12.87 -11.58
C ASP A 175 2.25 11.91 -12.24
N GLU A 176 3.07 11.24 -11.45
CA GLU A 176 3.99 10.24 -11.95
C GLU A 176 3.27 8.99 -12.47
N ILE A 177 2.29 8.46 -11.73
CA ILE A 177 1.46 7.34 -12.21
C ILE A 177 0.83 7.70 -13.55
N ARG A 178 0.29 8.91 -13.69
CA ARG A 178 -0.31 9.40 -14.94
C ARG A 178 0.70 9.62 -16.06
N SER A 179 1.96 9.84 -15.75
CA SER A 179 3.00 10.10 -16.76
C SER A 179 3.37 8.87 -17.61
N TYR A 180 3.08 7.66 -17.13
CA TYR A 180 3.28 6.44 -17.91
C TYR A 180 2.38 6.41 -19.16
N HIS A 181 1.10 6.75 -19.01
CA HIS A 181 0.12 6.80 -20.08
C HIS A 181 -0.75 8.06 -19.92
N PRO A 182 -0.26 9.25 -20.38
CA PRO A 182 -0.92 10.52 -20.12
C PRO A 182 -2.23 10.71 -20.88
N ASN A 183 -2.40 10.02 -22.01
CA ASN A 183 -3.59 10.12 -22.85
C ASN A 183 -4.51 8.94 -22.55
N ASN A 184 -5.79 9.21 -22.37
CA ASN A 184 -6.79 8.17 -22.24
C ASN A 184 -6.86 7.36 -23.54
N ALA A 185 -6.63 6.07 -23.44
CA ALA A 185 -6.91 5.15 -24.53
C ALA A 185 -8.44 5.03 -24.74
N THR A 186 -8.85 4.40 -25.83
CA THR A 186 -10.25 4.04 -26.03
C THR A 186 -10.64 3.05 -24.93
N GLU A 187 -11.66 3.40 -24.15
CA GLU A 187 -12.21 2.53 -23.12
C GLU A 187 -12.72 1.21 -23.72
N GLU A 188 -12.32 0.11 -23.12
CA GLU A 188 -12.74 -1.21 -23.49
C GLU A 188 -13.76 -1.75 -22.46
N LYS A 189 -14.77 -2.49 -22.91
CA LYS A 189 -15.69 -3.24 -22.03
C LYS A 189 -14.94 -4.33 -21.28
N MET A 190 -14.17 -3.90 -20.29
CA MET A 190 -13.24 -4.74 -19.56
C MET A 190 -13.31 -4.48 -18.05
N VAL A 191 -13.51 -5.58 -17.31
CA VAL A 191 -13.27 -5.59 -15.87
C VAL A 191 -11.85 -6.10 -15.63
N ILE A 192 -11.08 -5.39 -14.82
CA ILE A 192 -9.74 -5.83 -14.42
C ILE A 192 -9.71 -6.20 -12.92
N SER A 193 -9.03 -7.28 -12.60
CA SER A 193 -8.71 -7.68 -11.22
C SER A 193 -7.22 -7.91 -11.08
N SER A 194 -6.64 -7.43 -10.00
CA SER A 194 -5.21 -7.51 -9.74
C SER A 194 -4.97 -7.76 -8.25
N SER A 195 -4.54 -8.96 -7.90
CA SER A 195 -4.24 -9.31 -6.51
C SER A 195 -3.31 -10.54 -6.45
N ARG A 196 -2.76 -10.80 -5.26
CA ARG A 196 -2.22 -12.12 -4.95
C ARG A 196 -3.37 -13.12 -4.88
N LEU A 197 -3.07 -14.40 -5.06
CA LEU A 197 -4.06 -15.49 -4.92
C LEU A 197 -4.06 -16.08 -3.50
N ASP A 198 -3.78 -15.27 -2.51
CA ASP A 198 -3.85 -15.65 -1.11
C ASP A 198 -5.32 -15.54 -0.61
N TRP A 199 -5.66 -16.31 0.41
CA TRP A 199 -7.04 -16.44 0.90
C TRP A 199 -7.70 -15.11 1.30
N GLU A 200 -6.93 -14.18 1.86
CA GLU A 200 -7.41 -12.85 2.28
C GLU A 200 -7.78 -11.95 1.08
N LYS A 201 -7.35 -12.31 -0.12
CA LYS A 201 -7.77 -11.63 -1.37
C LYS A 201 -9.02 -12.25 -2.00
N ASN A 202 -9.53 -13.33 -1.39
CA ASN A 202 -10.80 -13.98 -1.73
C ASN A 202 -10.95 -14.30 -3.22
N PRO A 203 -9.95 -14.97 -3.86
CA PRO A 203 -9.95 -15.20 -5.30
C PRO A 203 -11.09 -16.10 -5.79
N MET A 204 -11.57 -17.04 -4.95
CA MET A 204 -12.69 -17.90 -5.30
C MET A 204 -14.00 -17.11 -5.46
N PHE A 205 -14.21 -16.11 -4.62
CA PHE A 205 -15.35 -15.20 -4.77
C PHE A 205 -15.25 -14.38 -6.07
N MET A 206 -14.08 -13.81 -6.35
CA MET A 206 -13.82 -13.07 -7.59
C MET A 206 -14.15 -13.92 -8.82
N MET A 207 -13.66 -15.17 -8.86
CA MET A 207 -13.95 -16.07 -9.99
C MET A 207 -15.46 -16.38 -10.15
N LYS A 208 -16.17 -16.53 -9.02
CA LYS A 208 -17.63 -16.76 -9.06
C LYS A 208 -18.36 -15.54 -9.61
N VAL A 209 -18.02 -14.33 -9.15
CA VAL A 209 -18.58 -13.08 -9.69
C VAL A 209 -18.26 -12.94 -11.18
N ALA A 210 -17.01 -13.18 -11.58
CA ALA A 210 -16.59 -13.10 -12.98
C ALA A 210 -17.38 -14.04 -13.90
N LYS A 211 -17.58 -15.29 -13.49
CA LYS A 211 -18.41 -16.27 -14.25
C LYS A 211 -19.84 -15.77 -14.46
N GLU A 212 -20.50 -15.34 -13.40
CA GLU A 212 -21.88 -14.87 -13.46
C GLU A 212 -22.01 -13.56 -14.24
N PHE A 213 -21.05 -12.64 -14.10
CA PHE A 213 -20.97 -11.40 -14.87
C PHE A 213 -20.83 -11.68 -16.37
N LEU A 214 -19.85 -12.49 -16.77
CA LEU A 214 -19.61 -12.84 -18.17
C LEU A 214 -20.75 -13.65 -18.80
N ALA A 215 -21.50 -14.41 -17.99
CA ALA A 215 -22.70 -15.09 -18.47
C ALA A 215 -23.80 -14.11 -18.92
N LYS A 216 -23.91 -12.95 -18.25
CA LYS A 216 -24.88 -11.89 -18.56
C LYS A 216 -24.39 -10.93 -19.66
N HIS A 217 -23.12 -10.54 -19.62
CA HIS A 217 -22.50 -9.52 -20.47
C HIS A 217 -21.61 -10.15 -21.55
N LYS A 218 -22.18 -10.48 -22.70
CA LYS A 218 -21.50 -11.25 -23.77
C LYS A 218 -20.40 -10.46 -24.50
N ASP A 219 -20.43 -9.14 -24.43
CA ASP A 219 -19.50 -8.21 -25.07
C ASP A 219 -18.44 -7.67 -24.11
N TRP A 220 -18.43 -8.14 -22.87
CA TRP A 220 -17.42 -7.81 -21.85
C TRP A 220 -16.37 -8.91 -21.73
N LYS A 221 -15.16 -8.51 -21.28
CA LYS A 221 -14.09 -9.41 -20.85
C LYS A 221 -13.68 -9.13 -19.40
N TRP A 222 -13.13 -10.13 -18.76
CA TRP A 222 -12.56 -10.04 -17.42
C TRP A 222 -11.08 -10.38 -17.49
N VAL A 223 -10.21 -9.49 -17.05
CA VAL A 223 -8.77 -9.69 -17.10
C VAL A 223 -8.21 -9.76 -15.69
N PHE A 224 -7.66 -10.92 -15.33
CA PHE A 224 -6.90 -11.09 -14.10
C PHE A 224 -5.42 -10.89 -14.37
N THR A 225 -4.75 -10.05 -13.57
CA THR A 225 -3.34 -9.70 -13.78
C THR A 225 -2.46 -10.08 -12.61
N SER A 226 -1.24 -10.54 -12.91
CA SER A 226 -0.19 -10.82 -11.95
C SER A 226 1.19 -10.43 -12.50
N SER A 227 2.05 -9.85 -11.64
CA SER A 227 3.45 -9.60 -11.98
C SER A 227 4.33 -10.86 -11.92
N ALA A 228 3.85 -11.94 -11.30
CA ALA A 228 4.55 -13.21 -11.26
C ALA A 228 4.56 -13.89 -12.65
N LYS A 229 5.65 -14.61 -12.97
CA LYS A 229 5.74 -15.38 -14.23
C LYS A 229 4.67 -16.45 -14.33
N GLU A 230 4.33 -17.07 -13.21
CA GLU A 230 3.31 -18.09 -13.08
C GLU A 230 2.39 -17.74 -11.92
N LEU A 231 1.12 -18.15 -12.02
CA LEU A 231 0.18 -18.03 -10.92
C LEU A 231 0.65 -18.91 -9.76
N ARG A 232 0.55 -18.39 -8.55
CA ARG A 232 0.94 -19.11 -7.34
C ARG A 232 0.04 -18.71 -6.17
N SER A 233 -0.27 -19.70 -5.34
CA SER A 233 -1.03 -19.57 -4.10
C SER A 233 -0.50 -20.57 -3.09
N ASN A 234 -0.80 -20.36 -1.80
CA ASN A 234 -0.61 -21.39 -0.76
C ASN A 234 -1.58 -22.57 -0.93
N ASP A 235 -2.65 -22.39 -1.69
CA ASP A 235 -3.62 -23.42 -2.03
C ASP A 235 -3.61 -23.66 -3.55
N GLN A 236 -3.09 -24.81 -3.97
CA GLN A 236 -3.01 -25.21 -5.38
C GLN A 236 -4.39 -25.25 -6.03
N PHE A 237 -5.44 -25.58 -5.27
CA PHE A 237 -6.82 -25.61 -5.79
C PHE A 237 -7.24 -24.25 -6.37
N ILE A 238 -6.80 -23.14 -5.78
CA ILE A 238 -7.08 -21.78 -6.29
C ILE A 238 -6.41 -21.57 -7.65
N VAL A 239 -5.15 -22.01 -7.80
CA VAL A 239 -4.39 -21.89 -9.05
C VAL A 239 -5.04 -22.73 -10.15
N ASP A 240 -5.44 -23.96 -9.81
CA ASP A 240 -6.11 -24.87 -10.74
C ASP A 240 -7.47 -24.31 -11.19
N ALA A 241 -8.24 -23.75 -10.26
CA ALA A 241 -9.56 -23.19 -10.54
C ALA A 241 -9.49 -21.96 -11.48
N ILE A 242 -8.50 -21.07 -11.28
CA ILE A 242 -8.36 -19.89 -12.15
C ILE A 242 -7.83 -20.27 -13.53
N ASN A 243 -6.92 -21.24 -13.63
CA ASN A 243 -6.45 -21.79 -14.90
C ASN A 243 -7.55 -22.53 -15.66
N GLU A 244 -8.45 -23.21 -14.96
CA GLU A 244 -9.61 -23.87 -15.57
C GLU A 244 -10.60 -22.82 -16.08
N LEU A 245 -10.81 -21.74 -15.36
CA LEU A 245 -11.67 -20.65 -15.81
C LEU A 245 -11.11 -19.96 -17.07
N ASP A 246 -9.80 -19.69 -17.11
CA ASP A 246 -9.11 -19.12 -18.28
C ASP A 246 -9.22 -20.01 -19.52
N LYS A 247 -9.23 -21.35 -19.35
CA LYS A 247 -9.40 -22.31 -20.45
C LYS A 247 -10.84 -22.47 -20.94
N THR A 248 -11.81 -22.32 -20.04
CA THR A 248 -13.22 -22.67 -20.33
C THR A 248 -14.08 -21.44 -20.66
N GLU A 249 -13.64 -20.23 -20.36
CA GLU A 249 -14.32 -18.98 -20.69
C GLU A 249 -13.35 -18.04 -21.42
N GLU A 250 -13.44 -17.99 -22.75
CA GLU A 250 -12.52 -17.20 -23.61
C GLU A 250 -12.44 -15.71 -23.26
N ARG A 251 -13.43 -15.16 -22.57
CA ARG A 251 -13.49 -13.76 -22.16
C ARG A 251 -12.95 -13.53 -20.75
N PHE A 252 -12.62 -14.61 -20.02
CA PHE A 252 -11.83 -14.54 -18.80
C PHE A 252 -10.37 -14.79 -19.16
N ILE A 253 -9.51 -13.78 -18.99
CA ILE A 253 -8.15 -13.77 -19.50
C ILE A 253 -7.18 -13.62 -18.35
N VAL A 254 -6.26 -14.55 -18.19
CA VAL A 254 -5.17 -14.45 -17.21
C VAL A 254 -3.92 -13.89 -17.87
N LYS A 255 -3.40 -12.79 -17.31
CA LYS A 255 -2.14 -12.18 -17.75
C LYS A 255 -1.11 -12.24 -16.63
N THR A 256 -0.06 -13.01 -16.83
CA THR A 256 1.09 -13.12 -15.92
C THR A 256 2.31 -12.35 -16.45
N ASN A 257 3.36 -12.27 -15.63
CA ASN A 257 4.62 -11.58 -15.98
C ASN A 257 4.40 -10.11 -16.38
N MET A 258 3.40 -9.46 -15.79
CA MET A 258 3.08 -8.07 -16.10
C MET A 258 4.14 -7.11 -15.56
N THR A 259 4.65 -6.25 -16.43
CA THR A 259 5.41 -5.07 -16.02
C THR A 259 4.49 -4.00 -15.48
N LYS A 260 5.01 -3.02 -14.74
CA LYS A 260 4.22 -1.86 -14.29
C LYS A 260 3.64 -1.08 -15.47
N ASP A 261 4.43 -0.83 -16.48
CA ASP A 261 3.99 -0.16 -17.71
C ASP A 261 2.83 -0.90 -18.39
N GLY A 262 2.98 -2.21 -18.63
CA GLY A 262 1.92 -3.02 -19.21
C GLY A 262 0.65 -3.09 -18.35
N TYR A 263 0.79 -3.07 -17.02
CA TYR A 263 -0.34 -3.01 -16.11
C TYR A 263 -1.07 -1.66 -16.18
N TYR A 264 -0.32 -0.57 -16.24
CA TYR A 264 -0.89 0.77 -16.39
C TYR A 264 -1.55 0.98 -17.77
N ASP A 265 -1.00 0.39 -18.85
CA ASP A 265 -1.67 0.36 -20.14
C ASP A 265 -3.04 -0.35 -20.07
N LEU A 266 -3.12 -1.48 -19.37
CA LEU A 266 -4.40 -2.15 -19.14
C LEU A 266 -5.39 -1.31 -18.34
N LEU A 267 -4.95 -0.68 -17.25
CA LEU A 267 -5.80 0.23 -16.47
C LEU A 267 -6.30 1.41 -17.30
N ASN A 268 -5.43 1.97 -18.16
CA ASN A 268 -5.81 3.09 -19.04
C ASN A 268 -6.91 2.73 -20.05
N ARG A 269 -7.13 1.43 -20.30
CA ARG A 269 -8.18 0.92 -21.22
C ARG A 269 -9.36 0.27 -20.50
N ALA A 270 -9.21 -0.13 -19.24
CA ALA A 270 -10.25 -0.82 -18.49
C ALA A 270 -11.38 0.13 -18.07
N SER A 271 -12.63 -0.33 -18.16
CA SER A 271 -13.78 0.41 -17.63
C SER A 271 -13.89 0.28 -16.12
N ILE A 272 -13.70 -0.91 -15.58
CA ILE A 272 -13.96 -1.23 -14.17
C ILE A 272 -12.79 -2.00 -13.57
N GLN A 273 -12.39 -1.60 -12.35
CA GLN A 273 -11.52 -2.40 -11.51
C GLN A 273 -12.34 -3.04 -10.40
N PHE A 274 -12.32 -4.37 -10.35
CA PHE A 274 -12.99 -5.17 -9.34
C PHE A 274 -11.99 -5.72 -8.30
N ASN A 275 -12.33 -5.61 -7.02
CA ASN A 275 -11.55 -6.16 -5.93
C ASN A 275 -12.43 -7.00 -4.99
N SER A 276 -11.90 -8.10 -4.47
CA SER A 276 -12.56 -9.00 -3.52
C SER A 276 -11.82 -9.15 -2.19
N ALA A 277 -10.78 -8.34 -1.96
CA ALA A 277 -9.92 -8.46 -0.79
C ALA A 277 -10.68 -8.23 0.53
N LEU A 278 -10.37 -9.05 1.53
CA LEU A 278 -10.84 -8.92 2.91
C LEU A 278 -9.81 -8.20 3.80
N GLN A 279 -8.61 -7.99 3.29
CA GLN A 279 -7.54 -7.30 3.99
C GLN A 279 -6.82 -6.35 3.02
N ASP A 280 -6.98 -5.06 3.26
CA ASP A 280 -6.17 -3.94 2.79
C ASP A 280 -6.50 -2.72 3.64
N TYR A 281 -5.52 -1.84 3.88
CA TYR A 281 -5.73 -0.58 4.63
C TYR A 281 -5.82 0.65 3.73
N VAL A 282 -6.23 0.54 2.59
CA VAL A 282 -6.29 1.24 1.32
C VAL A 282 -5.47 0.41 0.33
N SER A 283 -6.03 0.14 -0.82
CA SER A 283 -5.34 -0.69 -1.81
C SER A 283 -4.61 0.18 -2.83
N PHE A 284 -3.37 -0.17 -3.17
CA PHE A 284 -2.69 0.45 -4.31
C PHE A 284 -3.50 0.27 -5.60
N THR A 285 -4.26 -0.83 -5.74
CA THR A 285 -5.11 -1.05 -6.93
C THR A 285 -6.23 -0.03 -7.05
N VAL A 286 -6.81 0.47 -5.93
CA VAL A 286 -7.77 1.60 -5.96
C VAL A 286 -7.09 2.84 -6.52
N LEU A 287 -5.91 3.17 -5.99
CA LEU A 287 -5.21 4.40 -6.33
C LEU A 287 -4.72 4.38 -7.79
N GLU A 288 -4.18 3.25 -8.23
CA GLU A 288 -3.69 3.08 -9.60
C GLU A 288 -4.86 3.08 -10.61
N ALA A 289 -5.93 2.33 -10.34
CA ALA A 289 -7.09 2.26 -11.23
C ALA A 289 -7.81 3.61 -11.37
N THR A 290 -8.06 4.29 -10.26
CA THR A 290 -8.71 5.61 -10.28
C THR A 290 -7.82 6.71 -10.84
N SER A 291 -6.50 6.54 -10.80
CA SER A 291 -5.56 7.43 -11.52
C SER A 291 -5.77 7.36 -13.03
N TYR A 292 -6.22 6.25 -13.57
CA TYR A 292 -6.52 6.07 -14.99
C TYR A 292 -8.00 6.24 -15.36
N GLY A 293 -8.84 6.57 -14.38
CA GLY A 293 -10.27 6.83 -14.61
C GLY A 293 -11.13 5.56 -14.63
N CYS A 294 -10.59 4.39 -14.27
CA CYS A 294 -11.42 3.21 -14.08
C CYS A 294 -12.46 3.47 -12.99
N ASP A 295 -13.70 3.03 -13.20
CA ASP A 295 -14.64 2.88 -12.11
C ASP A 295 -14.20 1.73 -11.18
N ILE A 296 -14.62 1.74 -9.95
CA ILE A 296 -14.13 0.81 -8.91
C ILE A 296 -15.30 0.11 -8.23
N VAL A 297 -15.17 -1.22 -8.04
CA VAL A 297 -16.16 -2.05 -7.34
C VAL A 297 -15.46 -2.86 -6.26
N TYR A 298 -15.79 -2.60 -5.00
CA TYR A 298 -15.06 -3.09 -3.83
C TYR A 298 -15.99 -3.66 -2.76
N PRO A 299 -15.51 -4.55 -1.87
CA PRO A 299 -16.33 -5.02 -0.75
C PRO A 299 -16.52 -3.93 0.30
N ARG A 300 -17.70 -3.87 0.90
CA ARG A 300 -18.00 -3.05 2.09
C ARG A 300 -17.34 -3.69 3.32
N PHE A 301 -16.03 -3.62 3.38
CA PHE A 301 -15.25 -4.29 4.41
C PHE A 301 -14.02 -3.48 4.82
N LYS A 302 -13.67 -3.54 6.12
CA LYS A 302 -12.49 -2.85 6.69
C LYS A 302 -12.39 -1.39 6.21
N SER A 303 -11.29 -1.01 5.58
CA SER A 303 -10.96 0.36 5.19
C SER A 303 -11.64 0.85 3.91
N PHE A 304 -12.19 -0.03 3.08
CA PHE A 304 -12.74 0.39 1.79
C PHE A 304 -13.85 1.44 1.88
N PRO A 305 -14.77 1.40 2.88
CA PRO A 305 -15.76 2.46 3.06
C PRO A 305 -15.20 3.88 3.30
N GLU A 306 -13.91 4.01 3.64
CA GLU A 306 -13.28 5.32 3.80
C GLU A 306 -12.85 5.95 2.47
N CYS A 307 -12.50 5.12 1.48
CA CYS A 307 -11.94 5.58 0.22
C CYS A 307 -12.79 5.26 -1.02
N VAL A 308 -13.79 4.39 -0.90
CA VAL A 308 -14.66 3.96 -2.01
C VAL A 308 -16.08 4.52 -1.78
N PRO A 309 -16.72 5.16 -2.77
CA PRO A 309 -18.09 5.64 -2.65
C PRO A 309 -19.07 4.53 -2.29
N ALA A 310 -20.10 4.87 -1.49
CA ALA A 310 -21.01 3.89 -0.93
C ALA A 310 -21.79 3.07 -1.97
N ASP A 311 -22.05 3.65 -3.15
CA ASP A 311 -22.72 3.01 -4.30
C ASP A 311 -21.78 2.16 -5.16
N ARG A 312 -20.49 2.10 -4.80
CA ARG A 312 -19.46 1.23 -5.39
C ARG A 312 -19.00 0.13 -4.43
N LEU A 313 -19.69 0.02 -3.30
CA LEU A 313 -19.41 -0.99 -2.27
C LEU A 313 -20.49 -2.08 -2.28
N TYR A 314 -20.06 -3.32 -2.49
CA TYR A 314 -20.92 -4.49 -2.39
C TYR A 314 -20.80 -5.19 -1.03
N ASP A 315 -21.80 -5.95 -0.63
CA ASP A 315 -21.75 -6.74 0.60
C ASP A 315 -20.79 -7.93 0.43
N PRO A 316 -19.78 -8.07 1.31
CA PRO A 316 -18.81 -9.16 1.23
C PRO A 316 -19.49 -10.52 1.16
N PHE A 317 -18.96 -11.42 0.33
CA PHE A 317 -19.45 -12.78 0.09
C PHE A 317 -20.82 -12.89 -0.59
N ASP A 318 -21.48 -11.78 -0.92
CA ASP A 318 -22.73 -11.76 -1.69
C ASP A 318 -22.48 -11.47 -3.17
N VAL A 319 -22.57 -12.52 -3.99
CA VAL A 319 -22.40 -12.41 -5.45
C VAL A 319 -23.46 -11.54 -6.10
N GLY A 320 -24.72 -11.62 -5.61
CA GLY A 320 -25.82 -10.80 -6.09
C GLY A 320 -25.53 -9.31 -5.90
N SER A 321 -25.13 -8.94 -4.68
CA SER A 321 -24.72 -7.56 -4.35
C SER A 321 -23.54 -7.10 -5.23
N ALA A 322 -22.52 -7.93 -5.43
CA ALA A 322 -21.37 -7.58 -6.29
C ALA A 322 -21.80 -7.36 -7.75
N LEU A 323 -22.71 -8.18 -8.28
CA LEU A 323 -23.25 -8.03 -9.65
C LEU A 323 -24.12 -6.76 -9.76
N GLU A 324 -24.94 -6.44 -8.78
CA GLU A 324 -25.74 -5.20 -8.77
C GLU A 324 -24.86 -3.95 -8.83
N VAL A 325 -23.77 -3.92 -8.08
CA VAL A 325 -22.82 -2.80 -8.09
C VAL A 325 -22.07 -2.74 -9.43
N LEU A 326 -21.66 -3.87 -10.01
CA LEU A 326 -21.08 -3.93 -11.37
C LEU A 326 -22.05 -3.40 -12.43
N GLU A 327 -23.32 -3.77 -12.37
CA GLU A 327 -24.37 -3.27 -13.27
C GLU A 327 -24.59 -1.75 -13.11
N SER A 328 -24.54 -1.25 -11.88
CA SER A 328 -24.62 0.19 -11.61
C SER A 328 -23.42 0.92 -12.23
N SER A 329 -22.20 0.39 -12.05
CA SER A 329 -20.97 0.93 -12.62
C SER A 329 -21.00 1.01 -14.15
N ILE A 330 -21.57 0.00 -14.83
CA ILE A 330 -21.76 0.01 -16.30
C ILE A 330 -22.71 1.11 -16.74
N LYS A 331 -23.78 1.38 -15.99
CA LYS A 331 -24.81 2.36 -16.37
C LYS A 331 -24.41 3.80 -16.06
N GLU A 332 -23.75 3.97 -14.94
CA GLU A 332 -23.40 5.28 -14.39
C GLU A 332 -21.94 5.26 -13.90
N PRO A 333 -20.95 5.29 -14.80
CA PRO A 333 -19.54 5.29 -14.40
C PRO A 333 -19.18 6.57 -13.65
N HIS A 334 -18.37 6.43 -12.60
CA HIS A 334 -17.92 7.54 -11.77
C HIS A 334 -16.47 7.96 -12.07
N SER A 335 -16.20 9.25 -11.88
CA SER A 335 -14.82 9.75 -11.83
C SER A 335 -14.31 9.79 -10.39
N HIS A 336 -13.27 9.02 -10.11
CA HIS A 336 -12.66 8.90 -8.77
C HIS A 336 -11.32 9.63 -8.65
N ILE A 337 -11.07 10.61 -9.47
CA ILE A 337 -9.78 11.33 -9.59
C ILE A 337 -9.30 11.95 -8.27
N ASN A 338 -10.21 12.20 -7.33
CA ASN A 338 -9.84 12.80 -6.04
C ASN A 338 -9.12 11.82 -5.11
N ILE A 339 -9.37 10.51 -5.21
CA ILE A 339 -8.79 9.48 -4.33
C ILE A 339 -7.25 9.47 -4.44
N PRO A 340 -6.66 9.32 -5.65
CA PRO A 340 -5.19 9.35 -5.78
C PRO A 340 -4.58 10.72 -5.48
N LYS A 341 -5.29 11.82 -5.73
CA LYS A 341 -4.82 13.16 -5.35
C LYS A 341 -4.75 13.33 -3.84
N LEU A 342 -5.75 12.83 -3.10
CA LEU A 342 -5.73 12.80 -1.63
C LEU A 342 -4.55 11.97 -1.11
N SER A 343 -4.27 10.82 -1.73
CA SER A 343 -3.11 10.00 -1.36
C SER A 343 -1.78 10.71 -1.64
N SER A 344 -1.67 11.46 -2.73
CA SER A 344 -0.50 12.29 -3.01
C SER A 344 -0.33 13.41 -1.98
N LEU A 345 -1.43 14.05 -1.58
CA LEU A 345 -1.44 15.03 -0.49
C LEU A 345 -0.98 14.38 0.83
N GLY A 346 -1.43 13.17 1.13
CA GLY A 346 -0.99 12.39 2.29
C GLY A 346 0.51 12.09 2.26
N CYS A 347 1.07 11.76 1.10
CA CYS A 347 2.50 11.54 0.93
C CYS A 347 3.33 12.81 1.27
N LEU A 348 2.87 13.98 0.81
CA LEU A 348 3.47 15.26 1.15
C LEU A 348 3.34 15.59 2.64
N MET A 349 2.19 15.27 3.23
CA MET A 349 1.98 15.43 4.68
C MET A 349 2.92 14.54 5.49
N ASP A 350 3.16 13.29 5.09
CA ASP A 350 4.18 12.43 5.72
C ASP A 350 5.54 13.13 5.75
N ALA A 351 6.01 13.57 4.58
CA ALA A 351 7.30 14.23 4.45
C ALA A 351 7.37 15.52 5.30
N TYR A 352 6.28 16.30 5.33
CA TYR A 352 6.19 17.54 6.12
C TYR A 352 6.20 17.27 7.62
N ILE A 353 5.44 16.26 8.09
CA ILE A 353 5.40 15.85 9.50
C ILE A 353 6.78 15.38 9.96
N ILE A 354 7.43 14.52 9.18
CA ILE A 354 8.75 13.97 9.47
C ILE A 354 9.80 15.09 9.57
N LYS A 355 9.78 16.04 8.60
CA LYS A 355 10.71 17.17 8.58
C LYS A 355 10.56 18.09 9.79
N ASN A 356 9.32 18.40 10.16
CA ASN A 356 9.02 19.42 11.17
C ASN A 356 8.74 18.87 12.57
N GLY A 357 8.63 17.55 12.71
CA GLY A 357 8.40 16.87 13.98
C GLY A 357 7.03 17.20 14.58
N ILE A 358 5.96 17.08 13.78
CA ILE A 358 4.59 17.39 14.21
C ILE A 358 4.02 16.25 15.04
N ASP A 359 3.56 16.55 16.24
CA ASP A 359 2.99 15.59 17.18
C ASP A 359 1.45 15.52 17.12
N ARG A 360 0.78 16.52 16.47
CA ARG A 360 -0.68 16.49 16.26
C ARG A 360 -1.04 15.43 15.23
N GLU A 361 -1.97 14.56 15.58
CA GLU A 361 -2.52 13.57 14.63
C GLU A 361 -3.18 14.25 13.42
N VAL A 362 -2.96 13.66 12.25
CA VAL A 362 -3.48 14.09 10.95
C VAL A 362 -4.44 13.02 10.44
N ASN A 363 -5.57 13.42 9.85
CA ASN A 363 -6.43 12.53 9.09
C ASN A 363 -6.79 13.15 7.74
N ILE A 364 -6.11 12.70 6.68
CA ILE A 364 -6.27 13.27 5.34
C ILE A 364 -7.66 13.00 4.75
N TRP A 365 -8.32 11.90 5.13
CA TRP A 365 -9.64 11.56 4.63
C TRP A 365 -10.73 12.53 5.13
N ASN A 366 -10.59 13.01 6.36
CA ASN A 366 -11.59 13.84 7.00
C ASN A 366 -11.33 15.35 6.85
N GLU A 367 -10.07 15.75 6.65
CA GLU A 367 -9.64 17.16 6.71
C GLU A 367 -8.80 17.56 5.49
N SER A 368 -9.06 16.97 4.31
CA SER A 368 -8.22 17.16 3.11
C SER A 368 -8.08 18.62 2.66
N GLU A 369 -9.18 19.38 2.64
CA GLU A 369 -9.18 20.79 2.25
C GLU A 369 -8.32 21.64 3.20
N TYR A 370 -8.39 21.34 4.49
CA TYR A 370 -7.55 22.01 5.49
C TYR A 370 -6.06 21.73 5.23
N TYR A 371 -5.67 20.48 5.00
CA TYR A 371 -4.26 20.14 4.78
C TYR A 371 -3.75 20.61 3.43
N GLU A 372 -4.58 20.65 2.41
CA GLU A 372 -4.22 21.26 1.12
C GLU A 372 -3.94 22.76 1.27
N ALA A 373 -4.84 23.48 1.93
CA ALA A 373 -4.65 24.91 2.21
C ALA A 373 -3.42 25.14 3.12
N PHE A 374 -3.20 24.29 4.12
CA PHE A 374 -2.06 24.35 5.01
C PHE A 374 -0.73 24.18 4.23
N LEU A 375 -0.61 23.19 3.36
CA LEU A 375 0.61 22.96 2.57
C LEU A 375 0.85 24.09 1.56
N LYS A 376 -0.21 24.68 0.98
CA LYS A 376 -0.10 25.90 0.15
C LYS A 376 0.43 27.09 0.94
N ASP A 377 -0.07 27.32 2.16
CA ASP A 377 0.43 28.38 3.05
C ASP A 377 1.90 28.18 3.41
N LYS A 378 2.39 26.95 3.47
CA LYS A 378 3.78 26.61 3.73
C LYS A 378 4.67 26.61 2.47
N GLY A 379 4.11 26.91 1.29
CA GLY A 379 4.83 26.91 0.02
C GLY A 379 5.31 25.51 -0.43
N VAL A 380 4.60 24.48 -0.02
CA VAL A 380 4.86 23.09 -0.40
C VAL A 380 4.05 22.68 -1.65
N LEU A 381 2.85 23.25 -1.81
CA LEU A 381 1.97 23.08 -2.98
C LEU A 381 1.88 24.34 -3.81
#